data_d0e5955373a8198c1e62b831a58ee595
#
_entry.id   d0e5955373a8198c1e62b831a58ee595
#
_cell.length_a   1.000
_cell.length_b   1.000
_cell.length_c   1.000
_cell.angle_alpha   90.00
_cell.angle_beta   90.00
_cell.angle_gamma   90.00
#
_symmetry.space_group_name_H-M   'P 1'
#
loop_
_entity.id
_entity.type
_entity.pdbx_description
1 polymer ?
#
loop_
_entity_poly.entity_id
_entity_poly.type
_entity_poly.pdbx_seq_one_letter_code
_entity_poly.pdbx_strand_id
1 'polypeptide(L)'
;MTARSGHPILQLDEVVHQRVRLGILAVLAEAEKVDFTHLRDVLGVTDGNLSRHLSVLHEAGYVETHKTFEGRRPRTWIVATKLGRRALADHLAALRELIAQVGEP
;
A
#
# COMPACT_ATOMS: atom_id res chain seq x y z
N MET A 1 -17.27 -13.85 22.81
CA MET A 1 -17.94 -12.91 21.98
C MET A 1 -17.07 -12.39 20.87
N THR A 2 -17.70 -11.97 19.92
CA THR A 2 -16.98 -11.42 18.80
C THR A 2 -16.25 -10.16 19.18
N ALA A 3 -15.05 -10.06 18.76
CA ALA A 3 -14.26 -8.86 18.93
C ALA A 3 -14.68 -7.78 17.95
N ARG A 4 -15.38 -8.17 16.95
CA ARG A 4 -15.71 -7.28 15.85
C ARG A 4 -17.19 -6.93 15.87
N SER A 5 -17.49 -5.66 15.92
CA SER A 5 -18.84 -5.17 15.86
C SER A 5 -18.96 -4.25 14.68
N GLY A 6 -20.15 -4.21 14.08
CA GLY A 6 -20.44 -3.37 12.96
C GLY A 6 -20.15 -4.02 11.61
N HIS A 7 -20.44 -3.29 10.57
CA HIS A 7 -20.30 -3.74 9.19
C HIS A 7 -18.83 -3.86 8.80
N PRO A 8 -18.46 -4.84 7.97
CA PRO A 8 -17.05 -4.98 7.53
C PRO A 8 -16.48 -3.71 6.89
N ILE A 9 -17.33 -2.86 6.30
CA ILE A 9 -16.88 -1.60 5.71
C ILE A 9 -16.14 -0.73 6.73
N LEU A 10 -16.50 -0.84 8.00
CA LEU A 10 -15.88 -0.06 9.07
C LEU A 10 -14.47 -0.53 9.41
N GLN A 11 -14.09 -1.70 8.92
CA GLN A 11 -12.76 -2.26 9.15
C GLN A 11 -11.78 -1.91 8.03
N LEU A 12 -12.25 -1.27 6.97
CA LEU A 12 -11.36 -0.86 5.88
C LEU A 12 -10.50 0.31 6.34
N ASP A 13 -9.22 0.25 5.99
CA ASP A 13 -8.24 1.29 6.32
C ASP A 13 -8.32 2.39 5.27
N GLU A 14 -8.64 3.61 5.68
CA GLU A 14 -8.82 4.72 4.75
C GLU A 14 -7.53 5.10 4.03
N VAL A 15 -6.40 4.92 4.67
CA VAL A 15 -5.10 5.18 4.04
C VAL A 15 -4.83 4.13 2.97
N VAL A 16 -5.11 2.87 3.26
CA VAL A 16 -4.88 1.76 2.34
C VAL A 16 -5.94 1.71 1.24
N HIS A 17 -7.18 2.07 1.58
CA HIS A 17 -8.32 1.90 0.67
C HIS A 17 -8.39 3.03 -0.36
N GLN A 18 -7.40 3.06 -1.21
CA GLN A 18 -7.31 4.00 -2.32
C GLN A 18 -6.52 3.26 -3.41
N ARG A 19 -6.99 3.33 -4.64
CA ARG A 19 -6.48 2.49 -5.73
C ARG A 19 -4.95 2.51 -5.85
N VAL A 20 -4.35 3.67 -5.85
CA VAL A 20 -2.89 3.77 -6.04
C VAL A 20 -2.16 3.29 -4.79
N ARG A 21 -2.62 3.71 -3.61
CA ARG A 21 -1.96 3.31 -2.37
C ARG A 21 -2.10 1.81 -2.11
N LEU A 22 -3.27 1.25 -2.40
CA LEU A 22 -3.45 -0.20 -2.31
C LEU A 22 -2.52 -0.91 -3.29
N GLY A 23 -2.39 -0.37 -4.51
CA GLY A 23 -1.47 -0.91 -5.50
C GLY A 23 -0.02 -0.85 -5.07
N ILE A 24 0.39 0.26 -4.45
CA ILE A 24 1.75 0.40 -3.93
C ILE A 24 2.04 -0.71 -2.92
N LEU A 25 1.17 -0.86 -1.93
CA LEU A 25 1.38 -1.86 -0.89
C LEU A 25 1.34 -3.28 -1.45
N ALA A 26 0.48 -3.54 -2.43
CA ALA A 26 0.41 -4.85 -3.07
C ALA A 26 1.70 -5.21 -3.79
N VAL A 27 2.27 -4.25 -4.52
CA VAL A 27 3.56 -4.48 -5.20
C VAL A 27 4.67 -4.70 -4.17
N LEU A 28 4.69 -3.88 -3.12
CA LEU A 28 5.71 -4.00 -2.08
C LEU A 28 5.58 -5.28 -1.26
N ALA A 29 4.39 -5.88 -1.22
CA ALA A 29 4.20 -7.15 -0.52
C ALA A 29 4.97 -8.29 -1.18
N GLU A 30 5.24 -8.17 -2.47
CA GLU A 30 5.90 -9.21 -3.25
C GLU A 30 7.40 -9.00 -3.37
N ALA A 31 7.94 -7.92 -2.81
CA ALA A 31 9.33 -7.56 -3.00
C ALA A 31 9.90 -6.94 -1.74
N GLU A 32 11.20 -7.12 -1.55
CA GLU A 32 11.89 -6.49 -0.42
C GLU A 32 11.95 -4.97 -0.59
N LYS A 33 12.23 -4.54 -1.80
CA LYS A 33 12.23 -3.12 -2.15
C LYS A 33 11.90 -2.96 -3.62
N VAL A 34 11.37 -1.81 -3.98
CA VAL A 34 10.99 -1.51 -5.36
C VAL A 34 11.48 -0.10 -5.69
N ASP A 35 12.05 0.04 -6.88
CA ASP A 35 12.52 1.31 -7.42
C ASP A 35 11.31 2.19 -7.76
N PHE A 36 11.42 3.47 -7.47
CA PHE A 36 10.37 4.46 -7.73
C PHE A 36 9.88 4.41 -9.19
N THR A 37 10.81 4.38 -10.14
CA THR A 37 10.47 4.38 -11.56
C THR A 37 9.68 3.14 -11.94
N HIS A 38 10.10 1.98 -11.45
CA HIS A 38 9.39 0.73 -11.71
C HIS A 38 7.98 0.77 -11.12
N LEU A 39 7.86 1.24 -9.90
CA LEU A 39 6.57 1.35 -9.23
C LEU A 39 5.64 2.29 -10.00
N ARG A 40 6.16 3.44 -10.42
CA ARG A 40 5.39 4.39 -11.24
C ARG A 40 4.86 3.72 -12.51
N ASP A 41 5.73 2.99 -13.19
CA ASP A 41 5.37 2.38 -14.48
C ASP A 41 4.36 1.25 -14.30
N VAL A 42 4.56 0.42 -13.28
CA VAL A 42 3.63 -0.69 -13.00
C VAL A 42 2.24 -0.16 -12.67
N LEU A 43 2.16 0.93 -11.92
CA LEU A 43 0.89 1.49 -11.49
C LEU A 43 0.28 2.45 -12.52
N GLY A 44 1.04 2.83 -13.54
CA GLY A 44 0.54 3.69 -14.59
C GLY A 44 0.19 5.10 -14.12
N VAL A 45 0.99 5.66 -13.22
CA VAL A 45 0.75 6.99 -12.66
C VAL A 45 1.90 7.92 -13.01
N THR A 46 1.71 9.21 -12.74
CA THR A 46 2.76 10.21 -12.91
C THR A 46 3.67 10.24 -11.71
N ASP A 47 4.87 10.82 -11.87
CA ASP A 47 5.80 11.02 -10.76
C ASP A 47 5.16 11.78 -9.61
N GLY A 48 4.46 12.87 -9.92
CA GLY A 48 3.83 13.69 -8.89
C GLY A 48 2.71 12.96 -8.17
N ASN A 49 1.93 12.18 -8.90
CA ASN A 49 0.84 11.40 -8.31
C ASN A 49 1.41 10.33 -7.38
N LEU A 50 2.44 9.60 -7.85
CA LEU A 50 3.09 8.59 -7.01
C LEU A 50 3.70 9.20 -5.77
N SER A 51 4.43 10.32 -5.91
CA SER A 51 5.05 11.01 -4.78
C SER A 51 4.02 11.40 -3.73
N ARG A 52 2.88 11.93 -4.17
CA ARG A 52 1.82 12.35 -3.25
C ARG A 52 1.28 11.17 -2.45
N HIS A 53 1.02 10.05 -3.11
CA HIS A 53 0.51 8.87 -2.43
C HIS A 53 1.55 8.22 -1.53
N LEU A 54 2.81 8.24 -1.93
CA LEU A 54 3.89 7.76 -1.08
C LEU A 54 4.01 8.61 0.19
N SER A 55 3.79 9.92 0.08
CA SER A 55 3.82 10.79 1.27
C SER A 55 2.72 10.42 2.25
N VAL A 56 1.53 10.14 1.76
CA VAL A 56 0.42 9.71 2.63
C VAL A 56 0.78 8.40 3.35
N LEU A 57 1.32 7.43 2.61
CA LEU A 57 1.72 6.16 3.19
C LEU A 57 2.86 6.32 4.18
N HIS A 58 3.81 7.20 3.86
CA HIS A 58 4.95 7.46 4.73
C HIS A 58 4.49 8.09 6.05
N GLU A 59 3.57 9.04 5.99
CA GLU A 59 3.03 9.65 7.19
C GLU A 59 2.30 8.67 8.08
N ALA A 60 1.65 7.69 7.47
CA ALA A 60 0.97 6.65 8.22
C ALA A 60 1.95 5.61 8.80
N GLY A 61 3.23 5.68 8.42
CA GLY A 61 4.23 4.73 8.86
C GLY A 61 4.23 3.43 8.08
N TYR A 62 3.60 3.41 6.90
CA TYR A 62 3.42 2.16 6.14
C TYR A 62 4.53 1.90 5.14
N VAL A 63 5.26 2.92 4.72
CA VAL A 63 6.39 2.77 3.80
C VAL A 63 7.55 3.64 4.24
N GLU A 64 8.74 3.29 3.75
CA GLU A 64 9.93 4.11 3.88
C GLU A 64 10.58 4.23 2.52
N THR A 65 11.31 5.31 2.32
CA THR A 65 12.06 5.52 1.09
C THR A 65 13.53 5.66 1.41
N HIS A 66 14.37 5.12 0.53
CA HIS A 66 15.82 5.17 0.68
C HIS A 66 16.42 5.60 -0.64
N LYS A 67 17.30 6.60 -0.58
CA LYS A 67 18.03 7.06 -1.75
C LYS A 67 19.38 6.44 -1.78
N THR A 68 19.74 5.91 -2.96
CA THR A 68 21.08 5.43 -3.23
C THR A 68 21.58 6.09 -4.49
N PHE A 69 22.86 5.91 -4.78
CA PHE A 69 23.45 6.44 -6.00
C PHE A 69 24.15 5.29 -6.71
N GLU A 70 23.92 5.22 -8.03
CA GLU A 70 24.65 4.33 -8.91
C GLU A 70 25.51 5.22 -9.78
N GLY A 71 26.77 5.40 -9.37
CA GLY A 71 27.61 6.43 -9.95
C GLY A 71 27.07 7.80 -9.56
N ARG A 72 26.66 8.60 -10.54
CA ARG A 72 26.09 9.92 -10.29
C ARG A 72 24.57 9.92 -10.34
N ARG A 73 23.94 8.75 -10.60
CA ARG A 73 22.51 8.66 -10.75
C ARG A 73 21.85 8.37 -9.41
N PRO A 74 20.96 9.25 -8.94
CA PRO A 74 20.19 8.93 -7.75
C PRO A 74 19.15 7.86 -8.08
N ARG A 75 18.90 7.02 -7.10
CA ARG A 75 17.89 5.99 -7.20
C ARG A 75 17.08 5.96 -5.91
N THR A 76 15.78 5.97 -6.04
CA THR A 76 14.88 5.96 -4.89
C THR A 76 14.22 4.61 -4.76
N TRP A 77 14.40 3.99 -3.61
CA TRP A 77 13.83 2.68 -3.30
C TRP A 77 12.72 2.85 -2.29
N ILE A 78 11.66 2.10 -2.46
CA ILE A 78 10.52 2.10 -1.55
C ILE A 78 10.42 0.72 -0.93
N VAL A 79 10.20 0.68 0.39
CA VAL A 79 9.99 -0.56 1.12
C VAL A 79 8.72 -0.42 1.97
N ALA A 80 8.02 -1.52 2.15
CA ALA A 80 6.91 -1.56 3.10
C ALA A 80 7.48 -1.82 4.49
N THR A 81 6.97 -1.09 5.47
CA THR A 81 7.32 -1.34 6.86
C THR A 81 6.53 -2.54 7.37
N LYS A 82 6.91 -3.03 8.53
CA LYS A 82 6.16 -4.06 9.21
C LYS A 82 4.70 -3.63 9.43
N LEU A 83 4.54 -2.38 9.85
CA LEU A 83 3.20 -1.81 10.06
C LEU A 83 2.41 -1.75 8.75
N GLY A 84 3.06 -1.36 7.65
CA GLY A 84 2.41 -1.31 6.35
C GLY A 84 1.99 -2.67 5.84
N ARG A 85 2.83 -3.68 6.04
CA ARG A 85 2.48 -5.05 5.65
C ARG A 85 1.30 -5.57 6.45
N ARG A 86 1.26 -5.24 7.73
CA ARG A 86 0.15 -5.62 8.58
C ARG A 86 -1.13 -4.89 8.19
N ALA A 87 -1.02 -3.59 7.91
CA ALA A 87 -2.18 -2.81 7.48
C ALA A 87 -2.78 -3.37 6.19
N LEU A 88 -1.93 -3.76 5.24
CA LEU A 88 -2.41 -4.39 4.02
C LEU A 88 -3.12 -5.71 4.31
N ALA A 89 -2.53 -6.57 5.15
CA ALA A 89 -3.12 -7.86 5.47
C ALA A 89 -4.48 -7.69 6.15
N ASP A 90 -4.59 -6.77 7.08
CA ASP A 90 -5.85 -6.50 7.78
C ASP A 90 -6.90 -5.94 6.82
N HIS A 91 -6.48 -5.07 5.91
CA HIS A 91 -7.38 -4.50 4.92
C HIS A 91 -7.92 -5.57 3.96
N LEU A 92 -7.04 -6.47 3.52
CA LEU A 92 -7.46 -7.56 2.64
C LEU A 92 -8.42 -8.52 3.34
N ALA A 93 -8.21 -8.76 4.63
CA ALA A 93 -9.14 -9.58 5.42
C ALA A 93 -10.52 -8.92 5.49
N ALA A 94 -10.56 -7.61 5.69
CA ALA A 94 -11.82 -6.87 5.71
C ALA A 94 -12.53 -6.92 4.37
N LEU A 95 -11.77 -6.82 3.28
CA LEU A 95 -12.33 -6.94 1.93
C LEU A 95 -12.92 -8.32 1.68
N ARG A 96 -12.27 -9.38 2.16
CA ARG A 96 -12.78 -10.74 2.03
C ARG A 96 -14.09 -10.90 2.78
N GLU A 97 -14.20 -10.31 3.96
CA GLU A 97 -15.44 -10.35 4.73
C GLU A 97 -16.57 -9.59 4.00
N LEU A 98 -16.23 -8.46 3.41
CA LEU A 98 -17.20 -7.68 2.64
C LEU A 98 -17.71 -8.48 1.45
N ILE A 99 -16.79 -9.13 0.72
CA ILE A 99 -17.14 -9.96 -0.42
C ILE A 99 -18.05 -11.10 0.01
N ALA A 100 -17.71 -11.76 1.12
CA ALA A 100 -18.50 -12.87 1.64
C ALA A 100 -19.91 -12.41 2.03
N GLN A 101 -20.04 -11.21 2.57
CA GLN A 101 -21.33 -10.68 2.99
C GLN A 101 -22.22 -10.32 1.81
N VAL A 102 -21.63 -9.73 0.76
CA VAL A 102 -22.39 -9.37 -0.44
C VAL A 102 -22.69 -10.60 -1.29
N GLY A 103 -21.82 -11.57 -1.25
CA GLY A 103 -21.89 -12.75 -2.09
C GLY A 103 -21.09 -12.55 -3.35
N GLU A 104 -20.70 -13.67 -3.96
CA GLU A 104 -19.93 -13.62 -5.20
C GLU A 104 -20.88 -13.60 -6.38
N PRO A 105 -20.53 -12.87 -7.45
CA PRO A 105 -21.34 -12.83 -8.66
C PRO A 105 -21.44 -14.17 -9.36
#